data_40550b3e40d3591076ed08631b21549b
#
_entry.id   40550b3e40d3591076ed08631b21549b
#
_cell.length_a   1.000
_cell.length_b   1.000
_cell.length_c   1.000
_cell.angle_alpha   90.00
_cell.angle_beta   90.00
_cell.angle_gamma   90.00
#
_symmetry.space_group_name_H-M   'P 1'
#
loop_
_entity.id
_entity.type
_entity.pdbx_description
1 polymer ?
#
loop_
_entity_poly.entity_id
_entity_poly.type
_entity_poly.pdbx_seq_one_letter_code
_entity_poly.pdbx_strand_id
1 'polypeptide(L)'
;MVLKGLYERTIGALTVLARGVERTPEDEFALRLLDDYAAFLRQTPWYRYPFGPELTRFWKETPVNGGNPVRKVERRIALTLEYAGKAVYAEAIGWLAGYSPADLTIMSVVDGLDDTDLAADKRIRKVAALDGGFVLIETPRYQEFTEIVRGLGARGRNTSEIAGNRRILVTVLTTSQASAGATGSSEIFSIPVQSRPGWRRIGLDVEVAQLTQMIAAVEREAAVFEHAYDY
;
A
#
# COMPACT_ATOMS: atom_id res chain seq x y z
N MET A 1 15.72 8.52 -6.80
CA MET A 1 14.88 8.09 -7.96
C MET A 1 15.39 8.59 -9.31
N VAL A 2 15.91 9.81 -9.44
CA VAL A 2 16.40 10.38 -10.72
C VAL A 2 17.53 9.53 -11.34
N LEU A 3 18.52 9.12 -10.52
CA LEU A 3 19.68 8.34 -10.98
C LEU A 3 19.29 6.98 -11.58
N LYS A 4 18.33 6.26 -10.93
CA LYS A 4 17.81 4.99 -11.43
C LYS A 4 17.05 5.18 -12.75
N GLY A 5 16.23 6.23 -12.85
CA GLY A 5 15.50 6.54 -14.07
C GLY A 5 16.41 6.87 -15.26
N LEU A 6 17.51 7.58 -15.02
CA LEU A 6 18.50 7.88 -16.04
C LEU A 6 19.24 6.61 -16.50
N TYR A 7 19.67 5.79 -15.55
CA TYR A 7 20.33 4.51 -15.83
C TYR A 7 19.45 3.58 -16.67
N GLU A 8 18.18 3.38 -16.30
CA GLU A 8 17.24 2.52 -17.03
C GLU A 8 16.94 3.04 -18.43
N ARG A 9 16.88 4.36 -18.63
CA ARG A 9 16.66 4.98 -19.94
C ARG A 9 17.87 4.92 -20.85
N THR A 10 19.06 4.73 -20.33
CA THR A 10 20.32 4.68 -21.11
C THR A 10 20.86 3.26 -21.18
N ILE A 11 21.64 2.85 -20.21
CA ILE A 11 22.32 1.55 -20.18
C ILE A 11 21.30 0.41 -20.16
N GLY A 12 20.25 0.52 -19.34
CA GLY A 12 19.17 -0.46 -19.28
C GLY A 12 18.49 -0.67 -20.65
N ALA A 13 18.15 0.42 -21.34
CA ALA A 13 17.53 0.36 -22.68
C ALA A 13 18.45 -0.27 -23.74
N LEU A 14 19.75 0.08 -23.72
CA LEU A 14 20.74 -0.51 -24.65
C LEU A 14 20.92 -2.01 -24.42
N THR A 15 20.97 -2.45 -23.17
CA THR A 15 21.11 -3.88 -22.86
C THR A 15 19.83 -4.67 -23.17
N VAL A 16 18.65 -4.05 -23.08
CA VAL A 16 17.37 -4.64 -23.53
C VAL A 16 17.37 -4.82 -25.04
N LEU A 17 17.86 -3.83 -25.80
CA LEU A 17 18.00 -3.96 -27.26
C LEU A 17 18.95 -5.11 -27.64
N ALA A 18 20.08 -5.24 -26.96
CA ALA A 18 21.02 -6.33 -27.16
C ALA A 18 20.45 -7.71 -26.80
N ARG A 19 19.57 -7.78 -25.83
CA ARG A 19 18.88 -9.00 -25.39
C ARG A 19 17.84 -9.50 -26.41
N GLY A 20 17.20 -8.59 -27.14
CA GLY A 20 16.03 -8.90 -27.97
C GLY A 20 14.75 -9.13 -27.15
N VAL A 21 13.89 -10.05 -27.61
CA VAL A 21 12.55 -10.27 -27.03
C VAL A 21 12.58 -11.15 -25.78
N GLU A 22 13.58 -12.03 -25.65
CA GLU A 22 13.66 -12.99 -24.53
C GLU A 22 14.15 -12.32 -23.26
N ARG A 23 13.47 -12.60 -22.15
CA ARG A 23 13.90 -12.17 -20.81
C ARG A 23 14.97 -13.09 -20.26
N THR A 24 15.94 -12.51 -19.56
CA THR A 24 16.90 -13.30 -18.80
C THR A 24 16.31 -13.75 -17.46
N PRO A 25 16.81 -14.81 -16.82
CA PRO A 25 16.40 -15.18 -15.46
C PRO A 25 16.52 -14.04 -14.46
N GLU A 26 17.51 -13.16 -14.65
CA GLU A 26 17.69 -11.95 -13.83
C GLU A 26 16.57 -10.93 -14.05
N ASP A 27 16.07 -10.77 -15.30
CA ASP A 27 14.92 -9.91 -15.59
C ASP A 27 13.64 -10.47 -14.95
N GLU A 28 13.42 -11.78 -15.03
CA GLU A 28 12.25 -12.43 -14.43
C GLU A 28 12.29 -12.38 -12.91
N PHE A 29 13.46 -12.61 -12.31
CA PHE A 29 13.64 -12.45 -10.87
C PHE A 29 13.33 -11.01 -10.44
N ALA A 30 13.85 -10.02 -11.17
CA ALA A 30 13.58 -8.61 -10.87
C ALA A 30 12.09 -8.25 -10.91
N LEU A 31 11.32 -8.82 -11.83
CA LEU A 31 9.88 -8.60 -11.91
C LEU A 31 9.15 -9.22 -10.71
N ARG A 32 9.42 -10.49 -10.39
CA ARG A 32 8.84 -11.13 -9.18
C ARG A 32 9.16 -10.33 -7.91
N LEU A 33 10.40 -9.90 -7.79
CA LEU A 33 10.85 -9.10 -6.67
C LEU A 33 10.15 -7.74 -6.55
N LEU A 34 9.81 -7.11 -7.67
CA LEU A 34 9.00 -5.88 -7.69
C LEU A 34 7.58 -6.13 -7.22
N ASP A 35 6.96 -7.24 -7.64
CA ASP A 35 5.62 -7.61 -7.21
C ASP A 35 5.59 -7.97 -5.72
N ASP A 36 6.55 -8.75 -5.23
CA ASP A 36 6.71 -9.08 -3.81
C ASP A 36 6.94 -7.81 -2.96
N TYR A 37 7.78 -6.89 -3.45
CA TYR A 37 8.04 -5.63 -2.77
C TYR A 37 6.81 -4.70 -2.77
N ALA A 38 6.07 -4.63 -3.88
CA ALA A 38 4.84 -3.86 -3.94
C ALA A 38 3.78 -4.41 -2.97
N ALA A 39 3.64 -5.73 -2.89
CA ALA A 39 2.75 -6.38 -1.93
C ALA A 39 3.16 -6.08 -0.48
N PHE A 40 4.46 -6.16 -0.17
CA PHE A 40 4.99 -5.85 1.16
C PHE A 40 4.70 -4.41 1.59
N LEU A 41 4.84 -3.45 0.66
CA LEU A 41 4.60 -2.02 0.93
C LEU A 41 3.14 -1.67 1.23
N ARG A 42 2.20 -2.58 0.95
CA ARG A 42 0.78 -2.37 1.27
C ARG A 42 0.52 -2.30 2.78
N GLN A 43 1.37 -2.95 3.59
CA GLN A 43 1.16 -3.11 5.02
C GLN A 43 2.39 -2.75 5.85
N THR A 44 3.58 -2.75 5.26
CA THR A 44 4.82 -2.65 6.01
C THR A 44 5.71 -1.55 5.43
N PRO A 45 6.35 -0.72 6.27
CA PRO A 45 7.30 0.29 5.81
C PRO A 45 8.46 -0.32 5.02
N TRP A 46 8.91 0.37 3.98
CA TRP A 46 9.92 -0.11 3.03
C TRP A 46 11.25 -0.56 3.67
N TYR A 47 11.67 0.07 4.77
CA TYR A 47 12.92 -0.26 5.46
C TYR A 47 12.87 -1.58 6.26
N ARG A 48 11.70 -2.20 6.35
CA ARG A 48 11.52 -3.55 6.93
C ARG A 48 11.60 -4.66 5.88
N TYR A 49 11.66 -4.30 4.61
CA TYR A 49 11.79 -5.29 3.54
C TYR A 49 13.15 -5.99 3.62
N PRO A 50 13.20 -7.32 3.50
CA PRO A 50 14.42 -8.10 3.69
C PRO A 50 15.36 -8.03 2.48
N PHE A 51 15.89 -6.83 2.18
CA PHE A 51 16.74 -6.57 1.00
C PHE A 51 17.97 -7.50 0.93
N GLY A 52 18.63 -7.78 2.06
CA GLY A 52 19.80 -8.65 2.13
C GLY A 52 19.48 -10.12 1.79
N PRO A 53 18.51 -10.76 2.45
CA PRO A 53 18.01 -12.09 2.09
C PRO A 53 17.56 -12.20 0.63
N GLU A 54 16.84 -11.21 0.09
CA GLU A 54 16.41 -11.18 -1.30
C GLU A 54 17.59 -11.08 -2.28
N LEU A 55 18.61 -10.29 -1.95
CA LEU A 55 19.84 -10.25 -2.73
C LEU A 55 20.55 -11.61 -2.72
N THR A 56 20.58 -12.29 -1.58
CA THR A 56 21.17 -13.63 -1.47
C THR A 56 20.39 -14.64 -2.32
N ARG A 57 19.05 -14.57 -2.29
CA ARG A 57 18.16 -15.40 -3.12
C ARG A 57 18.40 -15.15 -4.61
N PHE A 58 18.55 -13.89 -5.01
CA PHE A 58 18.87 -13.50 -6.38
C PHE A 58 20.13 -14.21 -6.90
N TRP A 59 21.23 -14.15 -6.13
CA TRP A 59 22.48 -14.78 -6.54
C TRP A 59 22.44 -16.31 -6.58
N LYS A 60 21.58 -16.94 -5.79
CA LYS A 60 21.39 -18.40 -5.76
C LYS A 60 20.49 -18.89 -6.89
N GLU A 61 19.42 -18.18 -7.21
CA GLU A 61 18.39 -18.60 -8.16
C GLU A 61 18.71 -18.24 -9.61
N THR A 62 19.59 -17.25 -9.86
CA THR A 62 19.93 -16.85 -11.21
C THR A 62 21.24 -17.50 -11.65
N PRO A 63 21.22 -18.37 -12.69
CA PRO A 63 22.43 -19.06 -13.17
C PRO A 63 23.39 -18.08 -13.86
N VAL A 64 24.69 -18.25 -13.63
CA VAL A 64 25.73 -17.42 -14.29
C VAL A 64 25.79 -17.69 -15.78
N ASN A 65 25.61 -18.96 -16.16
CA ASN A 65 25.69 -19.42 -17.54
C ASN A 65 24.38 -19.21 -18.32
N GLY A 66 24.45 -19.12 -19.64
CA GLY A 66 23.29 -18.99 -20.53
C GLY A 66 23.40 -17.82 -21.52
N GLY A 67 22.35 -17.61 -22.30
CA GLY A 67 22.27 -16.54 -23.30
C GLY A 67 22.28 -15.13 -22.71
N ASN A 68 22.58 -14.14 -23.57
CA ASN A 68 22.56 -12.72 -23.25
C ASN A 68 23.50 -12.28 -22.10
N PRO A 69 24.81 -12.59 -22.14
CA PRO A 69 25.74 -12.35 -21.03
C PRO A 69 25.80 -10.85 -20.65
N VAL A 70 25.71 -9.94 -21.61
CA VAL A 70 25.75 -8.49 -21.36
C VAL A 70 24.60 -8.07 -20.47
N ARG A 71 23.38 -8.51 -20.78
CA ARG A 71 22.18 -8.19 -20.00
C ARG A 71 22.25 -8.83 -18.61
N LYS A 72 22.72 -10.06 -18.51
CA LYS A 72 22.91 -10.76 -17.24
C LYS A 72 23.86 -10.01 -16.32
N VAL A 73 25.05 -9.67 -16.80
CA VAL A 73 26.06 -8.93 -16.02
C VAL A 73 25.51 -7.57 -15.58
N GLU A 74 24.89 -6.84 -16.51
CA GLU A 74 24.27 -5.53 -16.21
C GLU A 74 23.24 -5.66 -15.10
N ARG A 75 22.28 -6.60 -15.21
CA ARG A 75 21.25 -6.81 -14.17
C ARG A 75 21.83 -7.22 -12.82
N ARG A 76 22.83 -8.08 -12.81
CA ARG A 76 23.51 -8.49 -11.59
C ARG A 76 24.17 -7.32 -10.87
N ILE A 77 24.90 -6.49 -11.61
CA ILE A 77 25.52 -5.29 -11.02
C ILE A 77 24.43 -4.32 -10.54
N ALA A 78 23.44 -4.00 -11.37
CA ALA A 78 22.40 -3.05 -11.05
C ALA A 78 21.59 -3.46 -9.80
N LEU A 79 21.09 -4.71 -9.76
CA LEU A 79 20.32 -5.21 -8.64
C LEU A 79 21.17 -5.34 -7.37
N THR A 80 22.44 -5.77 -7.49
CA THR A 80 23.31 -5.87 -6.32
C THR A 80 23.55 -4.50 -5.70
N LEU A 81 23.88 -3.47 -6.50
CA LEU A 81 24.10 -2.13 -5.99
C LEU A 81 22.83 -1.54 -5.39
N GLU A 82 21.67 -1.72 -6.05
CA GLU A 82 20.40 -1.22 -5.58
C GLU A 82 20.02 -1.86 -4.24
N TYR A 83 20.06 -3.19 -4.14
CA TYR A 83 19.59 -3.92 -2.96
C TYR A 83 20.58 -3.85 -1.79
N ALA A 84 21.88 -3.89 -2.06
CA ALA A 84 22.88 -3.67 -1.01
C ALA A 84 22.77 -2.25 -0.43
N GLY A 85 22.63 -1.23 -1.28
CA GLY A 85 22.42 0.14 -0.82
C GLY A 85 21.14 0.31 0.00
N LYS A 86 20.03 -0.30 -0.46
CA LYS A 86 18.76 -0.30 0.30
C LYS A 86 18.88 -1.06 1.62
N ALA A 87 19.59 -2.19 1.68
CA ALA A 87 19.80 -2.96 2.91
C ALA A 87 20.52 -2.11 3.98
N VAL A 88 21.64 -1.50 3.62
CA VAL A 88 22.39 -0.63 4.55
C VAL A 88 21.55 0.56 5.04
N TYR A 89 20.84 1.22 4.12
CA TYR A 89 19.99 2.37 4.46
C TYR A 89 18.78 1.95 5.31
N ALA A 90 18.18 0.80 5.02
CA ALA A 90 17.08 0.24 5.78
C ALA A 90 17.47 -0.12 7.22
N GLU A 91 18.66 -0.72 7.41
CA GLU A 91 19.22 -0.99 8.74
C GLU A 91 19.41 0.30 9.56
N ALA A 92 19.98 1.33 8.93
CA ALA A 92 20.21 2.61 9.60
C ALA A 92 18.87 3.25 10.05
N ILE A 93 17.83 3.24 9.20
CA ILE A 93 16.51 3.75 9.57
C ILE A 93 15.85 2.85 10.62
N GLY A 94 15.91 1.53 10.47
CA GLY A 94 15.32 0.58 11.41
C GLY A 94 15.86 0.75 12.83
N TRP A 95 17.14 1.08 12.97
CA TRP A 95 17.78 1.38 14.25
C TRP A 95 17.30 2.72 14.84
N LEU A 96 17.05 3.73 14.00
CA LEU A 96 16.58 5.05 14.44
C LEU A 96 15.07 5.11 14.71
N ALA A 97 14.27 4.34 13.99
CA ALA A 97 12.81 4.49 13.99
C ALA A 97 12.09 3.77 15.14
N GLY A 98 12.75 2.86 15.89
CA GLY A 98 12.18 2.19 17.06
C GLY A 98 10.86 1.44 16.79
N TYR A 99 10.67 0.90 15.59
CA TYR A 99 9.42 0.31 15.12
C TYR A 99 9.00 -0.95 15.90
N SER A 100 7.72 -1.02 16.31
CA SER A 100 7.10 -2.16 16.98
C SER A 100 6.15 -2.93 16.04
N PRO A 101 6.00 -4.27 16.17
CA PRO A 101 4.93 -5.02 15.49
C PRO A 101 3.51 -4.51 15.79
N ALA A 102 3.30 -3.92 16.98
CA ALA A 102 2.04 -3.26 17.34
C ALA A 102 1.69 -2.07 16.44
N ASP A 103 2.68 -1.49 15.76
CA ASP A 103 2.46 -0.39 14.81
C ASP A 103 1.86 -0.88 13.47
N LEU A 104 1.74 -2.20 13.28
CA LEU A 104 1.11 -2.81 12.10
C LEU A 104 -0.39 -3.05 12.23
N THR A 105 -0.94 -2.88 13.43
CA THR A 105 -2.37 -3.10 13.68
C THR A 105 -3.03 -1.85 14.22
N ILE A 106 -4.35 -1.78 14.08
CA ILE A 106 -5.18 -0.68 14.56
C ILE A 106 -6.45 -1.21 15.20
N MET A 107 -6.86 -0.55 16.27
CA MET A 107 -8.12 -0.82 16.95
C MET A 107 -9.23 0.05 16.38
N SER A 108 -10.41 -0.54 16.19
CA SER A 108 -11.61 0.17 15.76
C SER A 108 -12.84 -0.35 16.49
N VAL A 109 -13.81 0.52 16.69
CA VAL A 109 -15.11 0.15 17.26
C VAL A 109 -16.13 0.10 16.11
N VAL A 110 -16.78 -1.05 15.95
CA VAL A 110 -17.75 -1.32 14.87
C VAL A 110 -19.09 -1.69 15.46
N ASP A 111 -20.16 -1.13 14.88
CA ASP A 111 -21.54 -1.41 15.27
C ASP A 111 -22.08 -2.66 14.58
N GLY A 112 -22.79 -3.50 15.33
CA GLY A 112 -23.54 -4.64 14.83
C GLY A 112 -22.71 -5.73 14.16
N LEU A 113 -21.41 -5.83 14.44
CA LEU A 113 -20.53 -6.86 13.88
C LEU A 113 -20.90 -8.25 14.42
N ASP A 114 -21.08 -9.22 13.53
CA ASP A 114 -21.42 -10.59 13.87
C ASP A 114 -20.35 -11.61 13.44
N ASP A 115 -20.58 -12.89 13.77
CA ASP A 115 -19.63 -13.96 13.44
C ASP A 115 -19.55 -14.21 11.91
N THR A 116 -20.57 -13.84 11.15
CA THR A 116 -20.55 -13.93 9.68
C THR A 116 -19.58 -12.92 9.09
N ASP A 117 -19.53 -11.71 9.64
CA ASP A 117 -18.57 -10.68 9.23
C ASP A 117 -17.13 -11.11 9.52
N LEU A 118 -16.91 -11.69 10.70
CA LEU A 118 -15.59 -12.21 11.09
C LEU A 118 -15.14 -13.39 10.22
N ALA A 119 -16.08 -14.23 9.80
CA ALA A 119 -15.79 -15.33 8.89
C ALA A 119 -15.49 -14.84 7.46
N ALA A 120 -16.12 -13.73 7.04
CA ALA A 120 -15.95 -13.15 5.71
C ALA A 120 -14.58 -12.50 5.50
N ASP A 121 -13.96 -11.95 6.55
CA ASP A 121 -12.62 -11.38 6.46
C ASP A 121 -11.76 -11.75 7.67
N LYS A 122 -10.89 -12.73 7.49
CA LYS A 122 -10.01 -13.26 8.54
C LYS A 122 -8.96 -12.27 9.06
N ARG A 123 -8.81 -11.12 8.41
CA ARG A 123 -7.92 -10.04 8.86
C ARG A 123 -8.53 -9.28 10.05
N ILE A 124 -9.84 -9.44 10.28
CA ILE A 124 -10.56 -8.81 11.39
C ILE A 124 -10.46 -9.73 12.61
N ARG A 125 -9.82 -9.25 13.67
CA ARG A 125 -9.74 -9.96 14.95
C ARG A 125 -10.65 -9.27 15.97
N LYS A 126 -11.65 -9.97 16.48
CA LYS A 126 -12.48 -9.50 17.60
C LYS A 126 -11.64 -9.47 18.88
N VAL A 127 -11.60 -8.32 19.54
CA VAL A 127 -10.89 -8.11 20.81
C VAL A 127 -11.84 -8.20 21.98
N ALA A 128 -12.97 -7.47 21.91
CA ALA A 128 -13.99 -7.46 22.97
C ALA A 128 -15.37 -7.13 22.39
N ALA A 129 -16.42 -7.64 23.06
CA ALA A 129 -17.75 -7.10 22.91
C ALA A 129 -17.90 -5.93 23.87
N LEU A 130 -18.55 -4.86 23.41
CA LEU A 130 -18.85 -3.67 24.18
C LEU A 130 -20.36 -3.52 24.37
N ASP A 131 -20.78 -2.66 25.30
CA ASP A 131 -22.19 -2.39 25.51
C ASP A 131 -22.84 -1.74 24.28
N GLY A 132 -24.15 -1.94 24.10
CA GLY A 132 -24.91 -1.35 23.00
C GLY A 132 -24.72 -2.01 21.63
N GLY A 133 -24.16 -3.23 21.59
CA GLY A 133 -23.99 -3.96 20.32
C GLY A 133 -22.69 -3.60 19.56
N PHE A 134 -21.83 -2.81 20.19
CA PHE A 134 -20.51 -2.47 19.65
C PHE A 134 -19.49 -3.58 19.86
N VAL A 135 -18.54 -3.68 18.93
CA VAL A 135 -17.44 -4.64 19.01
C VAL A 135 -16.13 -3.93 18.77
N LEU A 136 -15.19 -4.11 19.72
CA LEU A 136 -13.81 -3.68 19.53
C LEU A 136 -13.09 -4.72 18.68
N ILE A 137 -12.54 -4.28 17.55
CA ILE A 137 -11.78 -5.10 16.63
C ILE A 137 -10.35 -4.60 16.48
N GLU A 138 -9.44 -5.51 16.13
CA GLU A 138 -8.10 -5.23 15.68
C GLU A 138 -7.97 -5.67 14.23
N THR A 139 -7.38 -4.81 13.41
CA THR A 139 -7.16 -5.05 11.98
C THR A 139 -5.74 -4.64 11.57
N PRO A 140 -5.21 -5.12 10.46
CA PRO A 140 -4.02 -4.53 9.83
C PRO A 140 -4.25 -3.05 9.52
N ARG A 141 -3.16 -2.27 9.50
CA ARG A 141 -3.15 -0.85 9.14
C ARG A 141 -3.00 -0.64 7.62
N TYR A 142 -2.95 0.62 7.23
CA TYR A 142 -2.62 1.12 5.89
C TYR A 142 -3.66 0.69 4.83
N GLN A 143 -3.22 0.16 3.71
CA GLN A 143 -4.09 -0.17 2.59
C GLN A 143 -5.09 -1.28 2.94
N GLU A 144 -4.68 -2.28 3.72
CA GLU A 144 -5.57 -3.36 4.14
C GLU A 144 -6.69 -2.85 5.04
N PHE A 145 -6.40 -1.90 5.92
CA PHE A 145 -7.42 -1.21 6.72
C PHE A 145 -8.49 -0.56 5.81
N THR A 146 -8.05 0.16 4.79
CA THR A 146 -8.96 0.79 3.81
C THR A 146 -9.87 -0.23 3.12
N GLU A 147 -9.33 -1.38 2.75
CA GLU A 147 -10.10 -2.48 2.14
C GLU A 147 -11.10 -3.09 3.12
N ILE A 148 -10.70 -3.28 4.38
CA ILE A 148 -11.57 -3.81 5.44
C ILE A 148 -12.74 -2.87 5.72
N VAL A 149 -12.47 -1.57 5.88
CA VAL A 149 -13.53 -0.57 6.12
C VAL A 149 -14.52 -0.52 4.95
N ARG A 150 -14.03 -0.58 3.71
CA ARG A 150 -14.88 -0.69 2.53
C ARG A 150 -15.74 -1.97 2.56
N GLY A 151 -15.14 -3.10 2.91
CA GLY A 151 -15.84 -4.38 3.04
C GLY A 151 -16.89 -4.38 4.15
N LEU A 152 -16.61 -3.79 5.30
CA LEU A 152 -17.57 -3.60 6.39
C LEU A 152 -18.74 -2.72 5.93
N GLY A 153 -18.44 -1.62 5.26
CA GLY A 153 -19.44 -0.72 4.71
C GLY A 153 -20.37 -1.38 3.69
N ALA A 154 -19.85 -2.21 2.79
CA ALA A 154 -20.64 -2.96 1.84
C ALA A 154 -21.62 -3.95 2.50
N ARG A 155 -21.32 -4.37 3.74
CA ARG A 155 -22.19 -5.23 4.56
C ARG A 155 -23.09 -4.44 5.51
N GLY A 156 -23.12 -3.10 5.40
CA GLY A 156 -23.95 -2.23 6.21
C GLY A 156 -23.45 -2.04 7.65
N ARG A 157 -22.17 -2.33 7.92
CA ARG A 157 -21.55 -2.14 9.23
C ARG A 157 -20.94 -0.74 9.32
N ASN A 158 -21.21 -0.04 10.41
CA ASN A 158 -20.66 1.27 10.67
C ASN A 158 -19.51 1.21 11.67
N THR A 159 -18.46 1.98 11.40
CA THR A 159 -17.37 2.20 12.34
C THR A 159 -17.66 3.46 13.13
N SER A 160 -17.59 3.43 14.45
CA SER A 160 -17.85 4.60 15.31
C SER A 160 -16.56 5.29 15.77
N GLU A 161 -15.49 4.53 15.95
CA GLU A 161 -14.18 5.04 16.34
C GLU A 161 -13.06 4.25 15.65
N ILE A 162 -12.00 4.96 15.25
CA ILE A 162 -10.78 4.38 14.66
C ILE A 162 -9.59 4.93 15.45
N ALA A 163 -8.78 4.05 16.08
CA ALA A 163 -7.67 4.42 16.96
C ALA A 163 -8.07 5.42 18.07
N GLY A 164 -9.30 5.34 18.57
CA GLY A 164 -9.85 6.29 19.54
C GLY A 164 -10.31 7.62 18.96
N ASN A 165 -10.20 7.82 17.64
CA ASN A 165 -10.63 9.03 16.96
C ASN A 165 -12.04 8.88 16.41
N ARG A 166 -12.82 9.97 16.46
CA ARG A 166 -14.16 10.08 15.84
C ARG A 166 -14.14 10.79 14.50
N ARG A 167 -13.01 11.35 14.13
CA ARG A 167 -12.77 11.97 12.82
C ARG A 167 -11.51 11.39 12.21
N ILE A 168 -11.48 11.27 10.89
CA ILE A 168 -10.40 10.64 10.15
C ILE A 168 -10.16 11.39 8.84
N LEU A 169 -8.90 11.50 8.44
CA LEU A 169 -8.54 11.95 7.11
C LEU A 169 -8.75 10.82 6.10
N VAL A 170 -9.42 11.14 5.00
CA VAL A 170 -9.52 10.24 3.85
C VAL A 170 -9.07 10.93 2.58
N THR A 171 -8.62 10.17 1.60
CA THR A 171 -8.34 10.69 0.26
C THR A 171 -9.23 10.03 -0.79
N VAL A 172 -9.69 10.87 -1.71
CA VAL A 172 -10.55 10.48 -2.84
C VAL A 172 -9.92 10.98 -4.13
N LEU A 173 -9.90 10.14 -5.15
CA LEU A 173 -9.53 10.52 -6.52
C LEU A 173 -10.80 10.79 -7.34
N THR A 174 -10.88 11.94 -7.98
CA THR A 174 -12.04 12.31 -8.83
C THR A 174 -11.61 13.16 -10.01
N THR A 175 -12.41 13.12 -11.08
CA THR A 175 -12.28 14.02 -12.24
C THR A 175 -13.17 15.24 -12.14
N SER A 176 -14.14 15.24 -11.21
CA SER A 176 -15.13 16.30 -11.03
C SER A 176 -14.60 17.36 -10.06
N GLN A 177 -14.99 18.62 -10.29
CA GLN A 177 -14.97 19.68 -9.26
C GLN A 177 -16.17 19.56 -8.32
N ALA A 178 -17.09 18.62 -8.56
CA ALA A 178 -18.16 18.34 -7.64
C ALA A 178 -17.53 17.97 -6.29
N SER A 179 -17.88 18.71 -5.29
CA SER A 179 -17.41 18.48 -3.94
C SER A 179 -17.73 17.03 -3.58
N ALA A 180 -16.72 16.28 -3.21
CA ALA A 180 -16.89 15.03 -2.49
C ALA A 180 -17.48 15.31 -1.08
N GLY A 181 -18.28 16.37 -0.97
CA GLY A 181 -18.93 16.86 0.22
C GLY A 181 -20.08 15.97 0.63
N ALA A 182 -19.76 14.77 1.11
CA ALA A 182 -20.72 14.04 1.92
C ALA A 182 -21.02 14.85 3.19
N THR A 183 -22.25 14.80 3.67
CA THR A 183 -22.66 15.42 4.94
C THR A 183 -21.67 15.00 6.04
N GLY A 184 -21.15 15.97 6.80
CA GLY A 184 -20.17 15.69 7.88
C GLY A 184 -18.70 15.60 7.45
N SER A 185 -18.37 15.93 6.20
CA SER A 185 -16.98 16.05 5.73
C SER A 185 -16.59 17.50 5.46
N SER A 186 -15.30 17.82 5.60
CA SER A 186 -14.70 19.08 5.19
C SER A 186 -13.46 18.84 4.34
N GLU A 187 -13.34 19.59 3.23
CA GLU A 187 -12.14 19.53 2.39
C GLU A 187 -10.96 20.17 3.10
N ILE A 188 -9.84 19.45 3.19
CA ILE A 188 -8.57 19.93 3.74
C ILE A 188 -7.66 20.42 2.60
N PHE A 189 -7.59 19.64 1.52
CA PHE A 189 -6.77 19.97 0.35
C PHE A 189 -7.32 19.34 -0.93
N SER A 190 -6.95 19.94 -2.07
CA SER A 190 -7.21 19.38 -3.40
C SER A 190 -6.01 19.62 -4.31
N ILE A 191 -5.38 18.56 -4.80
CA ILE A 191 -4.17 18.61 -5.62
C ILE A 191 -4.35 17.82 -6.92
N PRO A 192 -3.77 18.27 -8.04
CA PRO A 192 -3.79 17.50 -9.29
C PRO A 192 -2.95 16.23 -9.18
N VAL A 193 -3.42 15.14 -9.79
CA VAL A 193 -2.68 13.87 -9.88
C VAL A 193 -1.82 13.88 -11.14
N GLN A 194 -0.51 14.07 -11.00
CA GLN A 194 0.41 14.21 -12.13
C GLN A 194 0.44 12.98 -13.06
N SER A 195 0.25 11.78 -12.52
CA SER A 195 0.23 10.53 -13.30
C SER A 195 -1.09 10.28 -14.04
N ARG A 196 -2.14 11.09 -13.75
CA ARG A 196 -3.48 10.98 -14.35
C ARG A 196 -4.01 12.37 -14.68
N PRO A 197 -3.70 12.92 -15.86
CA PRO A 197 -4.19 14.24 -16.27
C PRO A 197 -5.72 14.35 -16.15
N GLY A 198 -6.21 15.46 -15.60
CA GLY A 198 -7.64 15.69 -15.35
C GLY A 198 -8.17 15.09 -14.03
N TRP A 199 -7.36 14.32 -13.30
CA TRP A 199 -7.72 13.81 -11.99
C TRP A 199 -7.17 14.68 -10.86
N ARG A 200 -7.93 14.76 -9.77
CA ARG A 200 -7.53 15.44 -8.53
C ARG A 200 -7.59 14.45 -7.37
N ARG A 201 -6.67 14.59 -6.43
CA ARG A 201 -6.75 13.98 -5.11
C ARG A 201 -7.30 15.00 -4.14
N ILE A 202 -8.40 14.67 -3.49
CA ILE A 202 -9.04 15.49 -2.48
C ILE A 202 -8.82 14.82 -1.13
N GLY A 203 -8.30 15.58 -0.17
CA GLY A 203 -8.21 15.18 1.24
C GLY A 203 -9.41 15.73 2.00
N LEU A 204 -10.12 14.85 2.68
CA LEU A 204 -11.33 15.16 3.44
C LEU A 204 -11.14 14.76 4.90
N ASP A 205 -11.52 15.63 5.81
CA ASP A 205 -11.74 15.30 7.21
C ASP A 205 -13.20 14.83 7.37
N VAL A 206 -13.40 13.60 7.84
CA VAL A 206 -14.70 12.91 7.85
C VAL A 206 -15.00 12.39 9.25
N GLU A 207 -16.26 12.50 9.68
CA GLU A 207 -16.74 11.77 10.85
C GLU A 207 -16.71 10.26 10.60
N VAL A 208 -16.07 9.51 11.48
CA VAL A 208 -15.92 8.05 11.35
C VAL A 208 -17.27 7.35 11.20
N ALA A 209 -18.28 7.80 11.95
CA ALA A 209 -19.65 7.28 11.85
C ALA A 209 -20.30 7.44 10.47
N GLN A 210 -19.80 8.34 9.62
CA GLN A 210 -20.30 8.60 8.27
C GLN A 210 -19.40 8.02 7.17
N LEU A 211 -18.27 7.42 7.56
CA LEU A 211 -17.26 6.90 6.63
C LEU A 211 -17.84 5.90 5.63
N THR A 212 -18.66 4.97 6.10
CA THR A 212 -19.33 3.96 5.27
C THR A 212 -20.25 4.59 4.21
N GLN A 213 -21.06 5.57 4.61
CA GLN A 213 -21.97 6.27 3.69
C GLN A 213 -21.19 7.09 2.66
N MET A 214 -20.10 7.70 3.08
CA MET A 214 -19.19 8.43 2.20
C MET A 214 -18.53 7.51 1.17
N ILE A 215 -18.01 6.35 1.58
CA ILE A 215 -17.42 5.38 0.65
C ILE A 215 -18.45 4.98 -0.41
N ALA A 216 -19.69 4.65 -0.01
CA ALA A 216 -20.76 4.29 -0.93
C ALA A 216 -21.17 5.45 -1.86
N ALA A 217 -21.08 6.71 -1.42
CA ALA A 217 -21.34 7.87 -2.24
C ALA A 217 -20.24 8.07 -3.29
N VAL A 218 -18.99 8.01 -2.88
CA VAL A 218 -17.81 8.13 -3.76
C VAL A 218 -17.83 7.09 -4.88
N GLU A 219 -18.14 5.82 -4.54
CA GLU A 219 -18.17 4.73 -5.53
C GLU A 219 -19.31 4.88 -6.55
N ARG A 220 -20.44 5.51 -6.16
CA ARG A 220 -21.54 5.81 -7.09
C ARG A 220 -21.22 6.95 -8.06
N GLU A 221 -20.36 7.88 -7.69
CA GLU A 221 -20.00 9.05 -8.49
C GLU A 221 -18.83 8.83 -9.47
N ALA A 222 -18.44 7.59 -9.72
CA ALA A 222 -17.26 7.23 -10.52
C ALA A 222 -15.95 7.84 -10.00
N ALA A 223 -15.91 8.19 -8.73
CA ALA A 223 -14.71 8.55 -8.00
C ALA A 223 -14.08 7.31 -7.33
N VAL A 224 -12.84 7.42 -6.89
CA VAL A 224 -12.12 6.32 -6.25
C VAL A 224 -11.81 6.70 -4.81
N PHE A 225 -12.34 5.96 -3.86
CA PHE A 225 -11.91 6.03 -2.49
C PHE A 225 -10.48 5.45 -2.40
N GLU A 226 -9.49 6.31 -2.18
CA GLU A 226 -8.08 5.95 -2.28
C GLU A 226 -7.56 5.39 -0.97
N HIS A 227 -7.74 6.13 0.14
CA HIS A 227 -7.18 5.75 1.42
C HIS A 227 -7.92 6.37 2.61
N ALA A 228 -8.02 5.61 3.71
CA ALA A 228 -8.37 6.10 5.03
C ALA A 228 -7.10 6.12 5.90
N TYR A 229 -6.76 7.27 6.45
CA TYR A 229 -5.56 7.45 7.28
C TYR A 229 -5.87 7.13 8.73
N ASP A 230 -5.10 6.25 9.30
CA ASP A 230 -5.27 5.60 10.59
C ASP A 230 -4.29 6.11 11.66
N TYR A 231 -4.25 7.42 11.87
CA TYR A 231 -3.38 8.05 12.89
C TYR A 231 -4.15 8.89 13.90
#